data_b35eb585362743c0b15ae86405a3b877
#
_entry.id   b35eb585362743c0b15ae86405a3b877
#
_cell.length_a   1.000
_cell.length_b   1.000
_cell.length_c   1.000
_cell.angle_alpha   90.00
_cell.angle_beta   90.00
_cell.angle_gamma   90.00
#
_symmetry.space_group_name_H-M   'P 1'
#
loop_
_entity.id
_entity.type
_entity.pdbx_description
1 polymer ?
#
loop_
_entity_poly.entity_id
_entity_poly.type
_entity_poly.pdbx_seq_one_letter_code
_entity_poly.pdbx_strand_id
1 'polypeptide(L)'
;MKIDFWLDKWAAGQISFHQIQENCLLLKFWPKLLPKSDETVLVPLCGKSEDLVWLASRHQEIYGVEISEIAVRDFFAGHFYTPLVTRVDSSHELYQFDELNLYRGDIFTAPLPAVDLIYDRAALTVIPQQERRPYAERLLSLLKTGGRILLITSDPAQSDEAEKIFSVQKDEIEQLFYRCKVTCLSAFSAVKPAAQSGGFPDGDVWLIEKTG
;
A
#
# COMPACT_ATOMS: atom_id res chain seq x y z
N MET A 1 13.65 -2.42 6.34
CA MET A 1 13.68 -2.33 4.84
C MET A 1 14.97 -1.65 4.40
N LYS A 2 15.63 -2.10 3.32
CA LYS A 2 16.78 -1.37 2.77
C LYS A 2 16.27 -0.18 1.96
N ILE A 3 16.11 0.97 2.59
CA ILE A 3 15.58 2.20 1.97
C ILE A 3 16.39 2.59 0.75
N ASP A 4 17.73 2.61 0.85
CA ASP A 4 18.62 2.98 -0.26
C ASP A 4 18.37 2.17 -1.53
N PHE A 5 18.07 0.86 -1.39
CA PHE A 5 17.74 0.01 -2.55
C PHE A 5 16.53 0.55 -3.34
N TRP A 6 15.49 0.98 -2.65
CA TRP A 6 14.29 1.50 -3.31
C TRP A 6 14.53 2.89 -3.88
N LEU A 7 15.27 3.75 -3.18
CA LEU A 7 15.66 5.07 -3.69
C LEU A 7 16.49 4.94 -4.97
N ASP A 8 17.44 4.00 -5.02
CA ASP A 8 18.25 3.72 -6.21
C ASP A 8 17.38 3.23 -7.39
N LYS A 9 16.40 2.35 -7.13
CA LYS A 9 15.44 1.90 -8.15
C LYS A 9 14.67 3.05 -8.76
N TRP A 10 14.12 3.94 -7.94
CA TRP A 10 13.42 5.14 -8.41
C TRP A 10 14.35 6.08 -9.18
N ALA A 11 15.54 6.33 -8.69
CA ALA A 11 16.53 7.20 -9.35
C ALA A 11 16.98 6.64 -10.72
N ALA A 12 17.08 5.32 -10.84
CA ALA A 12 17.46 4.64 -12.07
C ALA A 12 16.28 4.42 -13.05
N GLY A 13 15.04 4.78 -12.68
CA GLY A 13 13.85 4.48 -13.47
C GLY A 13 13.52 2.98 -13.59
N GLN A 14 14.09 2.15 -12.71
CA GLN A 14 13.87 0.70 -12.68
C GLN A 14 12.62 0.36 -11.86
N ILE A 15 11.46 0.77 -12.38
CA ILE A 15 10.15 0.71 -11.70
C ILE A 15 9.20 -0.29 -12.36
N SER A 16 9.70 -1.47 -12.73
CA SER A 16 8.90 -2.57 -13.28
C SER A 16 7.69 -2.96 -12.42
N PHE A 17 7.76 -2.68 -11.11
CA PHE A 17 6.68 -2.88 -10.15
C PHE A 17 5.54 -1.87 -10.26
N HIS A 18 5.72 -0.75 -10.97
CA HIS A 18 4.67 0.24 -11.18
C HIS A 18 3.65 -0.25 -12.20
N GLN A 19 2.37 -0.09 -11.90
CA GLN A 19 1.25 -0.34 -12.81
C GLN A 19 0.72 0.98 -13.35
N ILE A 20 0.46 1.02 -14.66
CA ILE A 20 -0.05 2.21 -15.36
C ILE A 20 -1.58 2.34 -15.32
N GLN A 21 -2.26 1.42 -14.64
CA GLN A 21 -3.70 1.38 -14.45
C GLN A 21 -4.00 0.91 -13.03
N GLU A 22 -5.23 1.15 -12.59
CA GLU A 22 -5.71 0.68 -11.30
C GLU A 22 -5.63 -0.85 -11.20
N ASN A 23 -5.28 -1.34 -10.02
CA ASN A 23 -5.15 -2.76 -9.79
C ASN A 23 -6.52 -3.46 -9.86
N CYS A 24 -6.64 -4.49 -10.70
CA CYS A 24 -7.91 -5.21 -10.90
C CYS A 24 -8.42 -5.91 -9.63
N LEU A 25 -7.53 -6.32 -8.71
CA LEU A 25 -7.93 -6.93 -7.44
C LEU A 25 -8.45 -5.87 -6.47
N LEU A 26 -7.90 -4.63 -6.50
CA LEU A 26 -8.50 -3.49 -5.81
C LEU A 26 -9.95 -3.30 -6.27
N LEU A 27 -10.16 -3.15 -7.59
CA LEU A 27 -11.51 -2.94 -8.16
C LEU A 27 -12.47 -4.05 -7.75
N LYS A 28 -12.01 -5.31 -7.76
CA LYS A 28 -12.82 -6.49 -7.48
C LYS A 28 -13.14 -6.66 -6.00
N PHE A 29 -12.16 -6.44 -5.12
CA PHE A 29 -12.27 -6.83 -3.72
C PHE A 29 -12.52 -5.66 -2.75
N TRP A 30 -12.26 -4.41 -3.13
CA TRP A 30 -12.56 -3.24 -2.30
C TRP A 30 -14.01 -3.20 -1.81
N PRO A 31 -15.02 -3.51 -2.64
CA PRO A 31 -16.41 -3.54 -2.17
C PRO A 31 -16.68 -4.56 -1.07
N LYS A 32 -15.82 -5.58 -0.91
CA LYS A 32 -15.95 -6.58 0.18
C LYS A 32 -15.66 -6.01 1.56
N LEU A 33 -14.96 -4.87 1.62
CA LEU A 33 -14.75 -4.13 2.86
C LEU A 33 -16.03 -3.38 3.30
N LEU A 34 -17.07 -3.30 2.46
CA LEU A 34 -18.26 -2.47 2.67
C LEU A 34 -17.87 -1.01 3.03
N PRO A 35 -17.03 -0.37 2.21
CA PRO A 35 -16.49 0.94 2.53
C PRO A 35 -17.55 2.02 2.42
N LYS A 36 -17.43 3.07 3.26
CA LYS A 36 -18.24 4.29 3.17
C LYS A 36 -17.40 5.43 2.62
N SER A 37 -18.03 6.40 1.98
CA SER A 37 -17.36 7.54 1.37
C SER A 37 -16.70 8.49 2.38
N ASP A 38 -17.18 8.53 3.62
CA ASP A 38 -16.65 9.33 4.73
C ASP A 38 -15.52 8.61 5.50
N GLU A 39 -15.17 7.37 5.15
CA GLU A 39 -14.07 6.63 5.75
C GLU A 39 -12.73 7.04 5.12
N THR A 40 -11.74 7.24 5.98
CA THR A 40 -10.36 7.58 5.59
C THR A 40 -9.56 6.34 5.20
N VAL A 41 -8.68 6.46 4.21
CA VAL A 41 -7.90 5.34 3.67
C VAL A 41 -6.40 5.61 3.80
N LEU A 42 -5.62 4.63 4.25
CA LEU A 42 -4.17 4.64 4.20
C LEU A 42 -3.67 3.68 3.11
N VAL A 43 -2.71 4.15 2.32
CA VAL A 43 -1.97 3.37 1.32
C VAL A 43 -0.47 3.41 1.67
N PRO A 44 0.07 2.41 2.37
CA PRO A 44 1.49 2.37 2.71
C PRO A 44 2.35 2.04 1.49
N LEU A 45 3.58 2.60 1.42
CA LEU A 45 4.54 2.40 0.33
C LEU A 45 3.90 2.59 -1.06
N CYS A 46 3.14 3.68 -1.19
CA CYS A 46 2.19 3.86 -2.29
C CYS A 46 2.85 4.09 -3.66
N GLY A 47 4.14 4.41 -3.71
CA GLY A 47 4.80 4.78 -4.96
C GLY A 47 4.07 5.92 -5.67
N LYS A 48 3.87 5.75 -6.97
CA LYS A 48 3.02 6.61 -7.81
C LYS A 48 1.81 5.86 -8.39
N SER A 49 1.14 5.04 -7.54
CA SER A 49 0.06 4.16 -7.97
C SER A 49 -1.19 4.91 -8.42
N GLU A 50 -1.76 4.46 -9.55
CA GLU A 50 -3.08 4.90 -10.03
C GLU A 50 -4.22 4.55 -9.04
N ASP A 51 -3.99 3.56 -8.18
CA ASP A 51 -4.94 3.18 -7.12
C ASP A 51 -5.27 4.35 -6.18
N LEU A 52 -4.34 5.29 -5.99
CA LEU A 52 -4.56 6.51 -5.17
C LEU A 52 -5.66 7.38 -5.76
N VAL A 53 -5.65 7.59 -7.09
CA VAL A 53 -6.66 8.40 -7.78
C VAL A 53 -8.02 7.69 -7.73
N TRP A 54 -8.02 6.37 -7.93
CA TRP A 54 -9.25 5.59 -7.84
C TRP A 54 -9.87 5.65 -6.43
N LEU A 55 -9.06 5.55 -5.39
CA LEU A 55 -9.52 5.66 -4.00
C LEU A 55 -10.01 7.08 -3.69
N ALA A 56 -9.30 8.12 -4.13
CA ALA A 56 -9.66 9.53 -3.94
C ALA A 56 -11.02 9.87 -4.60
N SER A 57 -11.37 9.22 -5.70
CA SER A 57 -12.70 9.39 -6.32
C SER A 57 -13.86 8.81 -5.50
N ARG A 58 -13.59 8.12 -4.37
CA ARG A 58 -14.57 7.38 -3.56
C ARG A 58 -14.56 7.72 -2.08
N HIS A 59 -13.48 8.33 -1.60
CA HIS A 59 -13.27 8.64 -0.19
C HIS A 59 -12.82 10.09 -0.04
N GLN A 60 -13.15 10.70 1.10
CA GLN A 60 -12.83 12.11 1.35
C GLN A 60 -11.37 12.38 1.71
N GLU A 61 -10.66 11.38 2.23
CA GLU A 61 -9.26 11.52 2.62
C GLU A 61 -8.47 10.24 2.34
N ILE A 62 -7.45 10.37 1.51
CA ILE A 62 -6.48 9.33 1.21
C ILE A 62 -5.13 9.75 1.76
N TYR A 63 -4.56 8.92 2.61
CA TYR A 63 -3.21 9.07 3.13
C TYR A 63 -2.28 8.09 2.43
N GLY A 64 -1.32 8.59 1.67
CA GLY A 64 -0.24 7.80 1.10
C GLY A 64 1.04 7.99 1.89
N VAL A 65 1.91 6.98 1.96
CA VAL A 65 3.27 7.12 2.47
C VAL A 65 4.24 6.53 1.48
N GLU A 66 5.23 7.31 1.07
CA GLU A 66 6.26 6.90 0.12
C GLU A 66 7.61 7.50 0.54
N ILE A 67 8.66 6.69 0.52
CA ILE A 67 10.00 7.13 0.90
C ILE A 67 10.68 7.92 -0.21
N SER A 68 10.37 7.63 -1.47
CA SER A 68 10.98 8.26 -2.64
C SER A 68 10.30 9.60 -2.98
N GLU A 69 11.06 10.69 -2.90
CA GLU A 69 10.61 12.00 -3.37
C GLU A 69 10.30 11.98 -4.87
N ILE A 70 11.08 11.21 -5.66
CA ILE A 70 10.85 11.06 -7.11
C ILE A 70 9.47 10.45 -7.36
N ALA A 71 9.12 9.38 -6.65
CA ALA A 71 7.81 8.74 -6.78
C ALA A 71 6.66 9.70 -6.50
N VAL A 72 6.75 10.44 -5.38
CA VAL A 72 5.71 11.41 -4.98
C VAL A 72 5.58 12.52 -6.02
N ARG A 73 6.70 13.10 -6.47
CA ARG A 73 6.68 14.16 -7.49
C ARG A 73 6.14 13.65 -8.83
N ASP A 74 6.58 12.47 -9.26
CA ASP A 74 6.12 11.85 -10.50
C ASP A 74 4.61 11.58 -10.48
N PHE A 75 4.07 11.17 -9.32
CA PHE A 75 2.63 10.98 -9.14
C PHE A 75 1.85 12.27 -9.43
N PHE A 76 2.20 13.35 -8.75
CA PHE A 76 1.50 14.62 -8.94
C PHE A 76 1.73 15.22 -10.35
N ALA A 77 2.95 15.13 -10.86
CA ALA A 77 3.27 15.63 -12.20
C ALA A 77 2.55 14.85 -13.31
N GLY A 78 2.46 13.53 -13.19
CA GLY A 78 1.78 12.67 -14.16
C GLY A 78 0.29 12.95 -14.29
N HIS A 79 -0.33 13.42 -13.19
CA HIS A 79 -1.75 13.79 -13.16
C HIS A 79 -1.99 15.29 -13.38
N PHE A 80 -0.95 16.09 -13.62
CA PHE A 80 -1.03 17.56 -13.72
C PHE A 80 -1.59 18.22 -12.44
N TYR A 81 -1.38 17.60 -11.29
CA TYR A 81 -1.75 18.13 -9.98
C TYR A 81 -0.64 19.03 -9.44
N THR A 82 -1.02 20.13 -8.78
CA THR A 82 -0.08 21.05 -8.12
C THR A 82 -0.31 20.97 -6.60
N PRO A 83 0.40 20.12 -5.87
CA PRO A 83 0.17 19.94 -4.45
C PRO A 83 0.70 21.12 -3.63
N LEU A 84 0.01 21.41 -2.52
CA LEU A 84 0.59 22.19 -1.44
C LEU A 84 1.62 21.30 -0.71
N VAL A 85 2.86 21.74 -0.60
CA VAL A 85 3.93 21.01 0.09
C VAL A 85 4.23 21.66 1.41
N THR A 86 4.10 20.91 2.50
CA THR A 86 4.39 21.36 3.86
C THR A 86 5.43 20.45 4.51
N ARG A 87 6.49 21.04 5.07
CA ARG A 87 7.43 20.29 5.89
C ARG A 87 6.81 20.03 7.25
N VAL A 88 6.59 18.75 7.57
CA VAL A 88 5.94 18.33 8.82
C VAL A 88 6.97 18.24 9.95
N ASP A 89 8.13 17.64 9.69
CA ASP A 89 9.25 17.54 10.61
C ASP A 89 10.60 17.43 9.85
N SER A 90 11.67 17.01 10.53
CA SER A 90 13.00 16.87 9.91
C SER A 90 13.05 15.78 8.82
N SER A 91 12.13 14.82 8.84
CA SER A 91 12.17 13.59 8.02
C SER A 91 10.97 13.43 7.10
N HIS A 92 9.90 14.24 7.31
CA HIS A 92 8.65 14.09 6.58
C HIS A 92 8.20 15.39 5.94
N GLU A 93 7.72 15.27 4.70
CA GLU A 93 6.99 16.31 3.97
C GLU A 93 5.62 15.79 3.58
N LEU A 94 4.62 16.65 3.64
CA LEU A 94 3.24 16.36 3.25
C LEU A 94 2.93 17.08 1.95
N TYR A 95 2.50 16.34 0.96
CA TYR A 95 2.02 16.80 -0.34
C TYR A 95 0.50 16.66 -0.37
N GLN A 96 -0.23 17.76 -0.48
CA GLN A 96 -1.69 17.79 -0.41
C GLN A 96 -2.31 18.32 -1.70
N PHE A 97 -3.30 17.60 -2.21
CA PHE A 97 -4.11 18.02 -3.35
C PHE A 97 -5.48 17.35 -3.25
N ASP A 98 -6.54 18.15 -3.14
CA ASP A 98 -7.92 17.68 -2.92
C ASP A 98 -7.97 16.63 -1.79
N GLU A 99 -8.46 15.42 -2.06
CA GLU A 99 -8.56 14.32 -1.10
C GLU A 99 -7.22 13.63 -0.79
N LEU A 100 -6.16 13.94 -1.55
CA LEU A 100 -4.86 13.27 -1.48
C LEU A 100 -3.92 13.93 -0.48
N ASN A 101 -3.40 13.14 0.45
CA ASN A 101 -2.43 13.53 1.48
C ASN A 101 -1.25 12.56 1.44
N LEU A 102 -0.20 12.85 0.65
CA LEU A 102 0.95 11.97 0.51
C LEU A 102 2.12 12.43 1.38
N TYR A 103 2.50 11.60 2.34
CA TYR A 103 3.69 11.79 3.15
C TYR A 103 4.93 11.22 2.46
N ARG A 104 5.88 12.08 2.13
CA ARG A 104 7.22 11.65 1.75
C ARG A 104 7.99 11.35 3.04
N GLY A 105 8.35 10.08 3.27
CA GLY A 105 9.07 9.64 4.45
C GLY A 105 8.88 8.15 4.76
N ASP A 106 9.37 7.75 5.94
CA ASP A 106 9.30 6.35 6.39
C ASP A 106 7.94 6.05 7.05
N ILE A 107 7.27 4.99 6.61
CA ILE A 107 5.98 4.51 7.15
C ILE A 107 6.04 4.26 8.67
N PHE A 108 7.19 3.83 9.18
CA PHE A 108 7.34 3.53 10.61
C PHE A 108 7.28 4.79 11.49
N THR A 109 7.64 5.94 10.95
CA THR A 109 7.73 7.21 11.70
C THR A 109 6.81 8.31 11.20
N ALA A 110 6.19 8.13 10.02
CA ALA A 110 5.28 9.12 9.46
C ALA A 110 4.16 9.51 10.44
N PRO A 111 3.90 10.81 10.67
CA PRO A 111 2.92 11.29 11.65
C PRO A 111 1.49 11.23 11.09
N LEU A 112 1.03 10.00 10.84
CA LEU A 112 -0.26 9.71 10.24
C LEU A 112 -1.39 9.75 11.28
N PRO A 113 -2.59 10.21 10.91
CA PRO A 113 -3.78 10.08 11.72
C PRO A 113 -4.26 8.63 11.79
N ALA A 114 -5.17 8.33 12.70
CA ALA A 114 -5.90 7.07 12.70
C ALA A 114 -6.88 7.02 11.52
N VAL A 115 -6.91 5.86 10.82
CA VAL A 115 -7.68 5.65 9.59
C VAL A 115 -8.71 4.53 9.75
N ASP A 116 -9.72 4.53 8.91
CA ASP A 116 -10.78 3.53 8.90
C ASP A 116 -10.41 2.31 8.05
N LEU A 117 -9.70 2.55 6.95
CA LEU A 117 -9.34 1.54 5.96
C LEU A 117 -7.86 1.61 5.63
N ILE A 118 -7.28 0.45 5.30
CA ILE A 118 -5.91 0.37 4.77
C ILE A 118 -5.96 -0.46 3.48
N TYR A 119 -5.29 0.04 2.45
CA TYR A 119 -5.02 -0.68 1.21
C TYR A 119 -3.54 -0.99 1.13
N ASP A 120 -3.16 -2.22 1.46
CA ASP A 120 -1.79 -2.71 1.38
C ASP A 120 -1.65 -3.62 0.16
N ARG A 121 -1.11 -3.08 -0.92
CA ARG A 121 -0.77 -3.87 -2.11
C ARG A 121 0.74 -3.99 -2.22
N ALA A 122 1.23 -5.21 -2.14
CA ALA A 122 2.63 -5.58 -2.23
C ALA A 122 3.55 -4.98 -1.15
N ALA A 123 3.08 -4.03 -0.31
CA ALA A 123 3.92 -3.40 0.70
C ALA A 123 4.46 -4.42 1.70
N LEU A 124 3.61 -5.27 2.29
CA LEU A 124 4.05 -6.32 3.22
C LEU A 124 5.09 -7.26 2.58
N THR A 125 5.00 -7.53 1.28
CA THR A 125 5.90 -8.47 0.59
C THR A 125 7.29 -7.91 0.29
N VAL A 126 7.46 -6.60 0.28
CA VAL A 126 8.78 -5.95 0.16
C VAL A 126 9.42 -5.67 1.52
N ILE A 127 8.67 -5.85 2.62
CA ILE A 127 9.20 -5.76 3.98
C ILE A 127 9.95 -7.06 4.32
N PRO A 128 11.24 -7.01 4.73
CA PRO A 128 11.98 -8.17 5.19
C PRO A 128 11.27 -8.88 6.35
N GLN A 129 11.35 -10.21 6.40
CA GLN A 129 10.60 -11.02 7.36
C GLN A 129 10.75 -10.56 8.82
N GLN A 130 11.97 -10.17 9.23
CA GLN A 130 12.24 -9.69 10.60
C GLN A 130 11.57 -8.33 10.91
N GLU A 131 11.17 -7.56 9.91
CA GLU A 131 10.52 -6.26 10.05
C GLU A 131 8.99 -6.31 9.84
N ARG A 132 8.43 -7.45 9.40
CA ARG A 132 6.99 -7.59 9.11
C ARG A 132 6.12 -7.45 10.35
N ARG A 133 6.58 -7.97 11.50
CA ARG A 133 5.83 -7.82 12.75
C ARG A 133 5.74 -6.35 13.18
N PRO A 134 6.84 -5.59 13.29
CA PRO A 134 6.75 -4.14 13.53
C PRO A 134 5.88 -3.41 12.49
N TYR A 135 5.95 -3.80 11.22
CA TYR A 135 5.11 -3.22 10.18
C TYR A 135 3.62 -3.48 10.40
N ALA A 136 3.23 -4.73 10.64
CA ALA A 136 1.83 -5.08 10.93
C ALA A 136 1.32 -4.36 12.21
N GLU A 137 2.15 -4.30 13.27
CA GLU A 137 1.84 -3.56 14.50
C GLU A 137 1.65 -2.06 14.20
N ARG A 138 2.48 -1.49 13.32
CA ARG A 138 2.34 -0.10 12.89
C ARG A 138 1.01 0.13 12.16
N LEU A 139 0.64 -0.71 11.19
CA LEU A 139 -0.64 -0.62 10.50
C LEU A 139 -1.80 -0.72 11.48
N LEU A 140 -1.75 -1.71 12.39
CA LEU A 140 -2.79 -1.88 13.40
C LEU A 140 -2.87 -0.72 14.40
N SER A 141 -1.78 -0.05 14.71
CA SER A 141 -1.78 1.14 15.57
C SER A 141 -2.49 2.34 14.91
N LEU A 142 -2.42 2.43 13.60
CA LEU A 142 -3.08 3.46 12.80
C LEU A 142 -4.53 3.13 12.47
N LEU A 143 -4.88 1.84 12.43
CA LEU A 143 -6.22 1.40 12.10
C LEU A 143 -7.16 1.58 13.30
N LYS A 144 -8.28 2.27 13.10
CA LYS A 144 -9.33 2.43 14.13
C LYS A 144 -9.93 1.07 14.51
N THR A 145 -10.54 0.97 15.69
CA THR A 145 -11.37 -0.19 16.06
C THR A 145 -12.52 -0.36 15.06
N GLY A 146 -12.76 -1.58 14.57
CA GLY A 146 -13.71 -1.87 13.50
C GLY A 146 -13.17 -1.53 12.09
N GLY A 147 -11.95 -0.98 12.00
CA GLY A 147 -11.31 -0.71 10.71
C GLY A 147 -10.91 -2.00 9.99
N ARG A 148 -10.64 -1.89 8.69
CA ARG A 148 -10.41 -3.04 7.79
C ARG A 148 -9.22 -2.80 6.89
N ILE A 149 -8.50 -3.89 6.58
CA ILE A 149 -7.38 -3.88 5.63
C ILE A 149 -7.74 -4.76 4.44
N LEU A 150 -7.59 -4.24 3.23
CA LEU A 150 -7.43 -5.05 2.03
C LEU A 150 -5.93 -5.25 1.82
N LEU A 151 -5.46 -6.48 2.07
CA LEU A 151 -4.07 -6.86 1.84
C LEU A 151 -3.99 -7.72 0.58
N ILE A 152 -3.16 -7.29 -0.37
CA ILE A 152 -2.83 -8.03 -1.59
C ILE A 152 -1.33 -8.34 -1.53
N THR A 153 -0.99 -9.62 -1.39
CA THR A 153 0.41 -10.07 -1.43
C THR A 153 0.90 -10.16 -2.88
N SER A 154 2.20 -10.33 -3.07
CA SER A 154 2.79 -10.60 -4.38
C SER A 154 3.37 -12.02 -4.39
N ASP A 155 3.33 -12.67 -5.57
CA ASP A 155 3.94 -13.99 -5.77
C ASP A 155 5.40 -13.83 -6.21
N PRO A 156 6.37 -14.15 -5.34
CA PRO A 156 7.80 -14.04 -5.67
C PRO A 156 8.25 -15.00 -6.78
N ALA A 157 7.50 -16.08 -7.04
CA ALA A 157 7.86 -17.04 -8.09
C ALA A 157 7.76 -16.45 -9.51
N GLN A 158 7.10 -15.30 -9.65
CA GLN A 158 6.91 -14.59 -10.92
C GLN A 158 7.72 -13.29 -11.01
N SER A 159 8.51 -12.97 -10.01
CA SER A 159 9.35 -11.76 -9.97
C SER A 159 10.82 -12.12 -10.23
N ASP A 160 11.56 -11.17 -10.84
CA ASP A 160 13.00 -11.29 -10.93
C ASP A 160 13.64 -11.26 -9.53
N GLU A 161 14.66 -12.09 -9.26
CA GLU A 161 15.38 -12.13 -7.98
C GLU A 161 15.90 -10.73 -7.54
N ALA A 162 16.09 -9.83 -8.51
CA ALA A 162 16.52 -8.46 -8.28
C ALA A 162 15.48 -7.58 -7.57
N GLU A 163 14.21 -7.98 -7.52
CA GLU A 163 13.11 -7.13 -7.02
C GLU A 163 12.89 -7.22 -5.51
N LYS A 164 13.60 -8.11 -4.80
CA LYS A 164 13.48 -8.30 -3.33
C LYS A 164 12.05 -8.45 -2.82
N ILE A 165 11.24 -9.21 -3.55
CA ILE A 165 9.94 -9.65 -3.09
C ILE A 165 10.13 -10.90 -2.24
N PHE A 166 9.48 -10.94 -1.10
CA PHE A 166 9.56 -12.07 -0.19
C PHE A 166 8.20 -12.77 -0.12
N SER A 167 8.18 -14.09 -0.27
CA SER A 167 6.95 -14.86 -0.05
C SER A 167 6.38 -14.60 1.34
N VAL A 168 5.07 -14.41 1.41
CA VAL A 168 4.32 -14.30 2.67
C VAL A 168 3.32 -15.44 2.70
N GLN A 169 3.52 -16.37 3.62
CA GLN A 169 2.66 -17.55 3.74
C GLN A 169 1.40 -17.21 4.54
N LYS A 170 0.33 -17.97 4.30
CA LYS A 170 -0.94 -17.81 5.01
C LYS A 170 -0.77 -17.81 6.54
N ASP A 171 -0.02 -18.78 7.06
CA ASP A 171 0.19 -18.90 8.51
C ASP A 171 0.92 -17.68 9.09
N GLU A 172 1.81 -17.06 8.30
CA GLU A 172 2.49 -15.82 8.68
C GLU A 172 1.49 -14.66 8.78
N ILE A 173 0.58 -14.52 7.81
CA ILE A 173 -0.46 -13.47 7.84
C ILE A 173 -1.36 -13.65 9.07
N GLU A 174 -1.81 -14.88 9.35
CA GLU A 174 -2.63 -15.19 10.53
C GLU A 174 -1.89 -14.87 11.84
N GLN A 175 -0.56 -15.09 11.89
CA GLN A 175 0.27 -14.74 13.05
C GLN A 175 0.49 -13.23 13.18
N LEU A 176 0.74 -12.51 12.09
CA LEU A 176 0.94 -11.06 12.09
C LEU A 176 -0.32 -10.32 12.57
N PHE A 177 -1.49 -10.81 12.17
CA PHE A 177 -2.79 -10.20 12.46
C PHE A 177 -3.65 -11.02 13.43
N TYR A 178 -3.01 -11.75 14.36
CA TYR A 178 -3.67 -12.72 15.27
C TYR A 178 -4.79 -12.14 16.16
N ARG A 179 -4.83 -10.79 16.32
CA ARG A 179 -5.89 -10.09 17.06
C ARG A 179 -7.02 -9.59 16.16
N CYS A 180 -6.98 -9.95 14.90
CA CYS A 180 -7.96 -9.55 13.91
C CYS A 180 -8.69 -10.76 13.37
N LYS A 181 -9.85 -10.53 12.77
CA LYS A 181 -10.46 -11.57 11.95
C LYS A 181 -9.82 -11.52 10.57
N VAL A 182 -9.13 -12.60 10.17
CA VAL A 182 -8.42 -12.75 8.91
C VAL A 182 -9.21 -13.64 7.98
N THR A 183 -9.55 -13.16 6.80
CA THR A 183 -10.31 -13.91 5.78
C THR A 183 -9.56 -13.88 4.45
N CYS A 184 -9.21 -15.05 3.90
CA CYS A 184 -8.70 -15.15 2.54
C CYS A 184 -9.87 -14.98 1.56
N LEU A 185 -9.85 -13.91 0.77
CA LEU A 185 -10.87 -13.62 -0.24
C LEU A 185 -10.58 -14.32 -1.56
N SER A 186 -9.29 -14.53 -1.88
CA SER A 186 -8.84 -15.23 -3.07
C SER A 186 -7.42 -15.76 -2.85
N ALA A 187 -7.21 -17.04 -3.14
CA ALA A 187 -5.88 -17.62 -3.22
C ALA A 187 -5.36 -17.52 -4.66
N PHE A 188 -4.07 -17.24 -4.83
CA PHE A 188 -3.42 -17.06 -6.15
C PHE A 188 -3.68 -18.23 -7.11
N SER A 189 -3.71 -19.47 -6.60
CA SER A 189 -4.00 -20.66 -7.38
C SER A 189 -5.40 -20.68 -8.04
N ALA A 190 -6.31 -19.81 -7.59
CA ALA A 190 -7.70 -19.72 -8.06
C ALA A 190 -7.94 -18.60 -9.10
N VAL A 191 -7.00 -17.68 -9.26
CA VAL A 191 -7.13 -16.54 -10.19
C VAL A 191 -5.99 -16.59 -11.18
N LYS A 192 -6.27 -16.88 -12.46
CA LYS A 192 -5.33 -16.57 -13.53
C LYS A 192 -5.38 -15.05 -13.74
N PRO A 193 -4.29 -14.31 -13.50
CA PRO A 193 -4.29 -12.88 -13.73
C PRO A 193 -4.54 -12.61 -15.21
N ALA A 194 -5.46 -11.69 -15.52
CA ALA A 194 -5.45 -11.03 -16.81
C ALA A 194 -4.06 -10.38 -16.95
N ALA A 195 -3.42 -10.51 -18.10
CA ALA A 195 -2.11 -9.94 -18.35
C ALA A 195 -2.15 -8.42 -18.06
N GLN A 196 -1.65 -8.02 -16.90
CA GLN A 196 -1.51 -6.61 -16.54
C GLN A 196 -0.17 -6.11 -17.10
N SER A 197 -0.19 -4.93 -17.67
CA SER A 197 1.00 -4.26 -18.17
C SER A 197 1.78 -3.65 -17.00
N GLY A 198 2.77 -4.38 -16.48
CA GLY A 198 3.65 -3.94 -15.38
C GLY A 198 3.13 -4.30 -13.98
N GLY A 199 3.95 -4.04 -12.98
CA GLY A 199 3.69 -4.31 -11.57
C GLY A 199 4.19 -5.66 -11.08
N PHE A 200 4.26 -5.82 -9.75
CA PHE A 200 4.49 -7.11 -9.14
C PHE A 200 3.33 -8.06 -9.44
N PRO A 201 3.62 -9.34 -9.70
CA PRO A 201 2.57 -10.33 -9.82
C PRO A 201 1.73 -10.37 -8.54
N ASP A 202 0.43 -10.20 -8.67
CA ASP A 202 -0.46 -10.27 -7.52
C ASP A 202 -0.55 -11.69 -6.98
N GLY A 203 -0.54 -11.82 -5.65
CA GLY A 203 -0.67 -13.07 -4.92
C GLY A 203 -2.06 -13.24 -4.28
N ASP A 204 -2.07 -13.64 -3.02
CA ASP A 204 -3.31 -13.85 -2.28
C ASP A 204 -3.95 -12.51 -1.87
N VAL A 205 -5.29 -12.52 -1.77
CA VAL A 205 -6.09 -11.37 -1.33
C VAL A 205 -6.73 -11.66 0.01
N TRP A 206 -6.54 -10.76 0.97
CA TRP A 206 -6.98 -10.91 2.34
C TRP A 206 -7.82 -9.73 2.79
N LEU A 207 -8.90 -10.02 3.52
CA LEU A 207 -9.62 -9.06 4.33
C LEU A 207 -9.23 -9.29 5.80
N ILE A 208 -8.74 -8.22 6.43
CA ILE A 208 -8.35 -8.22 7.84
C ILE A 208 -9.23 -7.20 8.55
N GLU A 209 -10.00 -7.66 9.55
CA GLU A 209 -10.96 -6.84 10.30
C GLU A 209 -10.44 -6.69 11.74
N LYS A 210 -10.13 -5.46 12.17
CA LYS A 210 -9.70 -5.18 13.53
C LYS A 210 -10.90 -5.26 14.47
N THR A 211 -10.99 -6.33 15.23
CA THR A 211 -11.93 -6.47 16.34
C THR A 211 -11.40 -5.72 17.56
N GLY A 212 -12.29 -5.21 18.38
CA GLY A 212 -11.95 -4.34 19.52
C GLY A 212 -11.00 -4.95 20.56
#